data_9eb688e3dee9f6984c695bf7a8072e32
#
_entry.id   9eb688e3dee9f6984c695bf7a8072e32
#
_cell.length_a   1.000
_cell.length_b   1.000
_cell.length_c   1.000
_cell.angle_alpha   90.00
_cell.angle_beta   90.00
_cell.angle_gamma   90.00
#
_symmetry.space_group_name_H-M   'P 1'
#
loop_
_entity.id
_entity.type
_entity.pdbx_description
1 polymer ?
#
loop_
_entity_poly.entity_id
_entity_poly.type
_entity_poly.pdbx_seq_one_letter_code
_entity_poly.pdbx_strand_id
1 'polypeptide(L)'
;MIGRILVAGFAVAAIATPARGQNLTLSPSVIELKGRVGQTTTQTLTITNATNLDLAFELEASDVVVEDGKRLFVRAGDTAGGIAETAVFAPRSLLLPAGQIRAVTITLTLPEGASNRAIVALFRGTTAIPDGATGATASVGTLMTFALSDHFSLAPAAPLVVIPQSTTHNAAFEQVLVNDGTEPIVPRGIAVILNAAGAIVGKALFDSPRALPGERVTLRSEYAGELAAGTYRILATFECEGKSLTQAAALVVR
;
A
#
# COMPACT_ATOMS: atom_id res chain seq x y z
N MET A 1 -74.37 -4.66 22.38
CA MET A 1 -73.28 -5.70 22.38
C MET A 1 -72.29 -5.33 21.29
N ILE A 2 -71.16 -4.74 21.67
CA ILE A 2 -70.16 -4.27 20.73
C ILE A 2 -68.98 -5.25 20.86
N GLY A 3 -68.76 -6.06 19.80
CA GLY A 3 -67.62 -6.97 19.76
C GLY A 3 -66.32 -6.24 19.45
N ARG A 4 -65.31 -6.36 20.32
CA ARG A 4 -63.94 -5.91 20.11
C ARG A 4 -63.18 -6.97 19.35
N ILE A 5 -62.74 -6.64 18.13
CA ILE A 5 -61.80 -7.44 17.35
C ILE A 5 -60.37 -7.07 17.81
N LEU A 6 -59.64 -8.07 18.34
CA LEU A 6 -58.24 -7.94 18.73
C LEU A 6 -57.40 -8.30 17.50
N VAL A 7 -56.69 -7.32 16.93
CA VAL A 7 -55.72 -7.52 15.85
C VAL A 7 -54.35 -7.79 16.50
N ALA A 8 -53.90 -9.04 16.45
CA ALA A 8 -52.56 -9.41 16.85
C ALA A 8 -51.58 -9.08 15.72
N GLY A 9 -50.76 -8.04 15.93
CA GLY A 9 -49.66 -7.68 15.03
C GLY A 9 -48.50 -8.65 15.20
N PHE A 10 -48.17 -9.40 14.17
CA PHE A 10 -46.93 -10.18 14.11
C PHE A 10 -45.77 -9.25 13.74
N ALA A 11 -44.88 -8.98 14.67
CA ALA A 11 -43.59 -8.30 14.43
C ALA A 11 -42.63 -9.33 13.81
N VAL A 12 -42.37 -9.23 12.52
CA VAL A 12 -41.29 -9.99 11.86
C VAL A 12 -39.98 -9.28 12.21
N ALA A 13 -39.19 -9.85 13.15
CA ALA A 13 -37.85 -9.44 13.39
C ALA A 13 -36.96 -9.84 12.19
N ALA A 14 -36.58 -8.88 11.35
CA ALA A 14 -35.59 -9.08 10.33
C ALA A 14 -34.23 -9.29 11.01
N ILE A 15 -33.75 -10.54 11.01
CA ILE A 15 -32.39 -10.87 11.43
C ILE A 15 -31.46 -10.33 10.32
N ALA A 16 -30.86 -9.17 10.57
CA ALA A 16 -29.78 -8.66 9.72
C ALA A 16 -28.57 -9.60 9.90
N THR A 17 -28.38 -10.52 8.98
CA THR A 17 -27.12 -11.27 8.87
C THR A 17 -26.01 -10.25 8.56
N PRO A 18 -24.90 -10.20 9.33
CA PRO A 18 -23.79 -9.35 8.98
C PRO A 18 -23.30 -9.78 7.59
N ALA A 19 -23.27 -8.84 6.65
CA ALA A 19 -22.65 -9.05 5.35
C ALA A 19 -21.16 -9.33 5.62
N ARG A 20 -20.77 -10.61 5.58
CA ARG A 20 -19.36 -11.00 5.57
C ARG A 20 -18.78 -10.39 4.30
N GLY A 21 -17.90 -9.39 4.46
CA GLY A 21 -17.19 -8.81 3.35
C GLY A 21 -16.54 -9.94 2.53
N GLN A 22 -16.88 -10.00 1.26
CA GLN A 22 -16.30 -10.98 0.33
C GLN A 22 -14.86 -10.54 0.04
N ASN A 23 -13.90 -11.04 0.83
CA ASN A 23 -12.53 -10.60 0.76
C ASN A 23 -11.65 -11.73 0.19
N LEU A 24 -10.96 -11.37 -0.87
CA LEU A 24 -9.81 -12.11 -1.35
C LEU A 24 -8.57 -11.44 -0.78
N THR A 25 -7.72 -12.18 -0.07
CA THR A 25 -6.50 -11.63 0.53
C THR A 25 -5.26 -12.41 0.14
N LEU A 26 -4.16 -11.71 -0.03
CA LEU A 26 -2.83 -12.27 -0.28
C LEU A 26 -1.85 -11.75 0.78
N SER A 27 -1.12 -12.65 1.41
CA SER A 27 -0.17 -12.35 2.48
C SER A 27 1.17 -13.03 2.23
N PRO A 28 2.28 -12.31 2.46
CA PRO A 28 2.35 -10.89 2.76
C PRO A 28 1.99 -10.01 1.55
N SER A 29 1.48 -8.80 1.78
CA SER A 29 1.18 -7.84 0.70
C SER A 29 2.42 -7.15 0.15
N VAL A 30 3.50 -7.10 0.94
CA VAL A 30 4.80 -6.55 0.58
C VAL A 30 5.90 -7.45 1.10
N ILE A 31 6.93 -7.67 0.29
CA ILE A 31 8.17 -8.38 0.66
C ILE A 31 9.35 -7.49 0.33
N GLU A 32 10.24 -7.32 1.30
CA GLU A 32 11.50 -6.59 1.15
C GLU A 32 12.65 -7.58 1.16
N LEU A 33 13.47 -7.54 0.14
CA LEU A 33 14.60 -8.42 -0.03
C LEU A 33 15.87 -7.59 -0.17
N LYS A 34 16.91 -7.98 0.57
CA LYS A 34 18.29 -7.56 0.32
C LYS A 34 18.98 -8.69 -0.40
N GLY A 35 19.62 -8.40 -1.52
CA GLY A 35 20.18 -9.45 -2.35
C GLY A 35 21.41 -9.00 -3.13
N ARG A 36 21.92 -9.92 -3.93
CA ARG A 36 23.02 -9.68 -4.87
C ARG A 36 22.61 -10.23 -6.23
N VAL A 37 23.14 -9.62 -7.26
CA VAL A 37 23.03 -10.15 -8.63
C VAL A 37 23.47 -11.61 -8.68
N GLY A 38 22.74 -12.44 -9.41
CA GLY A 38 22.93 -13.90 -9.46
C GLY A 38 22.32 -14.68 -8.30
N GLN A 39 21.84 -14.03 -7.26
CA GLN A 39 21.21 -14.69 -6.10
C GLN A 39 19.80 -15.14 -6.44
N THR A 40 19.48 -16.39 -6.07
CA THR A 40 18.13 -16.94 -6.10
C THR A 40 17.49 -16.84 -4.72
N THR A 41 16.24 -16.43 -4.66
CA THR A 41 15.44 -16.40 -3.44
C THR A 41 14.09 -17.08 -3.68
N THR A 42 13.56 -17.74 -2.65
CA THR A 42 12.22 -18.34 -2.67
C THR A 42 11.39 -17.74 -1.54
N GLN A 43 10.17 -17.30 -1.87
CA GLN A 43 9.23 -16.73 -0.93
C GLN A 43 7.91 -17.52 -0.97
N THR A 44 7.22 -17.58 0.16
CA THR A 44 5.91 -18.22 0.26
C THR A 44 4.84 -17.13 0.37
N LEU A 45 3.86 -17.22 -0.50
CA LEU A 45 2.66 -16.36 -0.51
C LEU A 45 1.46 -17.19 -0.09
N THR A 46 0.63 -16.65 0.76
CA THR A 46 -0.62 -17.30 1.21
C THR A 46 -1.82 -16.55 0.68
N ILE A 47 -2.63 -17.22 -0.14
CA ILE A 47 -3.88 -16.66 -0.64
C ILE A 47 -5.06 -17.24 0.14
N THR A 48 -5.98 -16.36 0.57
CA THR A 48 -7.21 -16.72 1.27
C THR A 48 -8.41 -16.26 0.46
N ASN A 49 -9.27 -17.20 0.12
CA ASN A 49 -10.56 -16.92 -0.54
C ASN A 49 -11.67 -16.89 0.51
N ALA A 50 -11.94 -15.71 1.09
CA ALA A 50 -13.07 -15.52 2.00
C ALA A 50 -14.37 -15.16 1.27
N THR A 51 -14.41 -15.32 -0.06
CA THR A 51 -15.64 -15.16 -0.86
C THR A 51 -16.50 -16.44 -0.78
N ASN A 52 -17.69 -16.39 -1.33
CA ASN A 52 -18.60 -17.53 -1.48
C ASN A 52 -18.49 -18.22 -2.86
N LEU A 53 -17.48 -17.90 -3.64
CA LEU A 53 -17.28 -18.42 -5.00
C LEU A 53 -15.96 -19.20 -5.08
N ASP A 54 -15.95 -20.26 -5.86
CA ASP A 54 -14.72 -20.93 -6.24
C ASP A 54 -13.97 -20.09 -7.28
N LEU A 55 -12.69 -19.88 -7.07
CA LEU A 55 -11.85 -19.04 -7.91
C LEU A 55 -10.70 -19.87 -8.51
N ALA A 56 -10.53 -19.77 -9.82
CA ALA A 56 -9.35 -20.29 -10.52
C ALA A 56 -8.35 -19.15 -10.72
N PHE A 57 -7.10 -19.37 -10.34
CA PHE A 57 -6.03 -18.38 -10.44
C PHE A 57 -4.96 -18.81 -11.44
N GLU A 58 -4.56 -17.86 -12.28
CA GLU A 58 -3.30 -17.86 -13.01
C GLU A 58 -2.32 -16.91 -12.31
N LEU A 59 -1.08 -17.38 -12.15
CA LEU A 59 -0.05 -16.65 -11.43
C LEU A 59 1.02 -16.16 -12.41
N GLU A 60 1.29 -14.87 -12.35
CA GLU A 60 2.30 -14.21 -13.19
C GLU A 60 3.08 -13.17 -12.39
N ALA A 61 4.20 -12.72 -12.90
CA ALA A 61 4.94 -11.60 -12.39
C ALA A 61 4.98 -10.49 -13.43
N SER A 62 4.97 -9.24 -12.96
CA SER A 62 5.22 -8.05 -13.77
C SER A 62 6.31 -7.22 -13.11
N ASP A 63 7.16 -6.61 -13.90
CA ASP A 63 8.10 -5.61 -13.42
C ASP A 63 7.34 -4.35 -12.99
N VAL A 64 7.81 -3.68 -11.95
CA VAL A 64 7.28 -2.38 -11.52
C VAL A 64 8.36 -1.34 -11.79
N VAL A 65 8.15 -0.54 -12.81
CA VAL A 65 9.06 0.55 -13.18
C VAL A 65 8.48 1.89 -12.76
N VAL A 66 9.30 2.92 -12.73
CA VAL A 66 8.86 4.29 -12.43
C VAL A 66 9.11 5.16 -13.65
N GLU A 67 8.04 5.78 -14.16
CA GLU A 67 8.07 6.77 -15.24
C GLU A 67 7.34 8.04 -14.76
N ASP A 68 7.91 9.20 -14.99
CA ASP A 68 7.38 10.51 -14.54
C ASP A 68 7.00 10.56 -13.05
N GLY A 69 7.74 9.80 -12.22
CA GLY A 69 7.53 9.72 -10.78
C GLY A 69 6.37 8.83 -10.34
N LYS A 70 5.80 8.00 -11.24
CA LYS A 70 4.68 7.08 -11.00
C LYS A 70 5.03 5.65 -11.34
N ARG A 71 4.43 4.70 -10.64
CA ARG A 71 4.58 3.27 -10.92
C ARG A 71 3.81 2.85 -12.16
N LEU A 72 4.47 2.05 -12.98
CA LEU A 72 3.86 1.33 -14.10
C LEU A 72 4.15 -0.16 -13.95
N PHE A 73 3.18 -0.99 -14.30
CA PHE A 73 3.33 -2.44 -14.35
C PHE A 73 3.67 -2.84 -15.78
N VAL A 74 4.85 -3.42 -15.96
CA VAL A 74 5.37 -3.83 -17.26
C VAL A 74 5.43 -5.35 -17.30
N ARG A 75 5.01 -5.93 -18.39
CA ARG A 75 5.04 -7.39 -18.57
C ARG A 75 6.46 -7.91 -18.44
N ALA A 76 6.60 -9.12 -17.89
CA ALA A 76 7.88 -9.82 -17.81
C ALA A 76 8.56 -9.93 -19.18
N GLY A 77 9.82 -9.51 -19.25
CA GLY A 77 10.62 -9.48 -20.48
C GLY A 77 10.50 -8.21 -21.35
N ASP A 78 9.56 -7.31 -21.05
CA ASP A 78 9.33 -6.10 -21.85
C ASP A 78 10.16 -4.89 -21.37
N THR A 79 10.96 -5.03 -20.30
CA THR A 79 11.82 -3.96 -19.81
C THR A 79 13.26 -4.40 -19.64
N ALA A 80 14.19 -3.54 -20.05
CA ALA A 80 15.62 -3.81 -19.86
C ALA A 80 15.96 -3.82 -18.35
N GLY A 81 16.75 -4.82 -17.92
CA GLY A 81 17.12 -4.97 -16.51
C GLY A 81 15.95 -5.38 -15.61
N GLY A 82 14.87 -5.92 -16.19
CA GLY A 82 13.73 -6.47 -15.47
C GLY A 82 14.08 -7.74 -14.68
N ILE A 83 13.27 -8.08 -13.72
CA ILE A 83 13.43 -9.24 -12.83
C ILE A 83 12.27 -10.22 -13.01
N ALA A 84 11.10 -9.75 -13.40
CA ALA A 84 9.87 -10.54 -13.44
C ALA A 84 9.97 -11.79 -14.33
N GLU A 85 10.78 -11.76 -15.40
CA GLU A 85 10.99 -12.90 -16.30
C GLU A 85 11.60 -14.12 -15.57
N THR A 86 12.36 -13.92 -14.49
CA THR A 86 12.97 -15.00 -13.71
C THR A 86 12.02 -15.63 -12.71
N ALA A 87 10.80 -15.12 -12.57
CA ALA A 87 9.84 -15.58 -11.58
C ALA A 87 9.25 -16.95 -11.94
N VAL A 88 9.39 -17.90 -11.04
CA VAL A 88 8.81 -19.25 -11.17
C VAL A 88 7.84 -19.46 -10.00
N PHE A 89 6.59 -19.71 -10.33
CA PHE A 89 5.54 -20.04 -9.35
C PHE A 89 5.32 -21.54 -9.23
N ALA A 90 5.10 -22.00 -8.01
CA ALA A 90 4.73 -23.39 -7.73
C ALA A 90 3.58 -23.43 -6.70
N PRO A 91 2.34 -23.80 -7.11
CA PRO A 91 1.94 -24.09 -8.50
C PRO A 91 1.83 -22.79 -9.33
N ARG A 92 1.84 -22.92 -10.67
CA ARG A 92 1.64 -21.79 -11.59
C ARG A 92 0.16 -21.38 -11.75
N SER A 93 -0.73 -22.34 -11.52
CA SER A 93 -2.17 -22.10 -11.47
C SER A 93 -2.79 -22.92 -10.35
N LEU A 94 -3.91 -22.44 -9.80
CA LEU A 94 -4.60 -23.15 -8.74
C LEU A 94 -6.11 -22.87 -8.76
N LEU A 95 -6.88 -23.90 -8.39
CA LEU A 95 -8.28 -23.74 -8.00
C LEU A 95 -8.34 -23.52 -6.49
N LEU A 96 -8.98 -22.46 -6.05
CA LEU A 96 -9.17 -22.12 -4.65
C LEU A 96 -10.66 -22.04 -4.32
N PRO A 97 -11.21 -23.11 -3.73
CA PRO A 97 -12.62 -23.13 -3.33
C PRO A 97 -12.95 -22.03 -2.32
N ALA A 98 -14.24 -21.71 -2.22
CA ALA A 98 -14.79 -20.79 -1.24
C ALA A 98 -14.31 -21.14 0.19
N GLY A 99 -13.88 -20.16 0.95
CA GLY A 99 -13.42 -20.31 2.32
C GLY A 99 -12.05 -20.98 2.51
N GLN A 100 -11.34 -21.34 1.43
CA GLN A 100 -10.06 -22.05 1.50
C GLN A 100 -8.85 -21.11 1.50
N ILE A 101 -7.76 -21.67 2.01
CA ILE A 101 -6.45 -21.03 2.07
C ILE A 101 -5.43 -21.92 1.35
N ARG A 102 -4.53 -21.33 0.58
CA ARG A 102 -3.44 -22.05 -0.10
C ARG A 102 -2.14 -21.24 -0.02
N ALA A 103 -1.05 -21.99 0.11
CA ALA A 103 0.30 -21.45 -0.04
C ALA A 103 0.79 -21.68 -1.46
N VAL A 104 1.51 -20.69 -1.98
CA VAL A 104 2.18 -20.72 -3.28
C VAL A 104 3.62 -20.25 -3.05
N THR A 105 4.59 -20.90 -3.65
CA THR A 105 5.96 -20.39 -3.64
C THR A 105 6.25 -19.62 -4.92
N ILE A 106 7.03 -18.55 -4.78
CA ILE A 106 7.65 -17.82 -5.89
C ILE A 106 9.15 -17.89 -5.71
N THR A 107 9.85 -18.37 -6.73
CA THR A 107 11.31 -18.39 -6.79
C THR A 107 11.78 -17.39 -7.83
N LEU A 108 12.74 -16.55 -7.47
CA LEU A 108 13.27 -15.45 -8.28
C LEU A 108 14.79 -15.51 -8.28
N THR A 109 15.39 -15.27 -9.43
CA THR A 109 16.83 -15.07 -9.56
C THR A 109 17.08 -13.65 -10.05
N LEU A 110 17.93 -12.90 -9.33
CA LEU A 110 18.31 -11.55 -9.74
C LEU A 110 19.30 -11.66 -10.92
N PRO A 111 18.91 -11.28 -12.16
CA PRO A 111 19.76 -11.46 -13.33
C PRO A 111 20.95 -10.50 -13.30
N GLU A 112 22.01 -10.83 -14.05
CA GLU A 112 23.09 -9.90 -14.34
C GLU A 112 22.53 -8.67 -15.08
N GLY A 113 22.94 -7.48 -14.65
CA GLY A 113 22.41 -6.23 -15.23
C GLY A 113 21.02 -5.83 -14.74
N ALA A 114 20.46 -6.47 -13.69
CA ALA A 114 19.21 -6.06 -13.08
C ALA A 114 19.29 -4.59 -12.61
N SER A 115 18.54 -3.73 -13.28
CA SER A 115 18.37 -2.31 -12.90
C SER A 115 17.03 -2.04 -12.24
N ASN A 116 16.03 -2.89 -12.49
CA ASN A 116 14.76 -2.82 -11.80
C ASN A 116 14.90 -3.22 -10.32
N ARG A 117 14.05 -2.66 -9.47
CA ARG A 117 14.08 -2.86 -8.01
C ARG A 117 12.77 -3.39 -7.46
N ALA A 118 11.80 -3.65 -8.31
CA ALA A 118 10.50 -4.12 -7.86
C ALA A 118 9.78 -4.97 -8.91
N ILE A 119 9.08 -5.97 -8.42
CA ILE A 119 8.09 -6.75 -9.18
C ILE A 119 6.79 -6.83 -8.39
N VAL A 120 5.70 -7.14 -9.08
CA VAL A 120 4.47 -7.61 -8.46
C VAL A 120 4.24 -9.07 -8.83
N ALA A 121 4.08 -9.93 -7.82
CA ALA A 121 3.55 -11.28 -7.98
C ALA A 121 2.03 -11.18 -8.02
N LEU A 122 1.43 -11.44 -9.17
CA LEU A 122 0.02 -11.19 -9.46
C LEU A 122 -0.74 -12.51 -9.57
N PHE A 123 -1.85 -12.62 -8.83
CA PHE A 123 -2.81 -13.70 -8.86
C PHE A 123 -4.05 -13.21 -9.60
N ARG A 124 -4.21 -13.61 -10.86
CA ARG A 124 -5.40 -13.28 -11.66
C ARG A 124 -6.45 -14.35 -11.45
N GLY A 125 -7.49 -14.01 -10.71
CA GLY A 125 -8.60 -14.90 -10.41
C GLY A 125 -9.78 -14.69 -11.34
N THR A 126 -10.36 -15.80 -11.79
CA THR A 126 -11.65 -15.83 -12.48
C THR A 126 -12.61 -16.74 -11.71
N THR A 127 -13.90 -16.42 -11.71
CA THR A 127 -14.88 -17.37 -11.19
C THR A 127 -14.91 -18.60 -12.09
N ALA A 128 -14.87 -19.78 -11.48
CA ALA A 128 -15.15 -21.02 -12.21
C ALA A 128 -16.64 -21.04 -12.59
N ILE A 129 -16.95 -20.68 -13.85
CA ILE A 129 -18.32 -20.65 -14.33
C ILE A 129 -18.56 -21.81 -15.27
N PRO A 130 -19.70 -22.54 -15.12
CA PRO A 130 -20.15 -23.46 -16.12
C PRO A 130 -20.48 -22.70 -17.43
N ASP A 131 -20.10 -23.29 -18.54
CA ASP A 131 -20.27 -22.86 -19.94
C ASP A 131 -21.05 -21.57 -20.22
N GLY A 132 -20.34 -20.54 -20.65
CA GLY A 132 -20.90 -19.42 -21.42
C GLY A 132 -21.28 -18.15 -20.66
N ALA A 133 -21.11 -18.06 -19.33
CA ALA A 133 -21.35 -16.83 -18.58
C ALA A 133 -20.06 -16.01 -18.41
N THR A 134 -20.19 -14.68 -18.36
CA THR A 134 -19.07 -13.77 -18.08
C THR A 134 -18.71 -13.87 -16.59
N GLY A 135 -17.56 -14.44 -16.26
CA GLY A 135 -17.09 -14.56 -14.90
C GLY A 135 -16.66 -13.22 -14.30
N ALA A 136 -16.90 -13.04 -13.01
CA ALA A 136 -16.26 -11.97 -12.27
C ALA A 136 -14.76 -12.24 -12.19
N THR A 137 -13.94 -11.23 -12.47
CA THR A 137 -12.49 -11.29 -12.31
C THR A 137 -12.10 -10.60 -11.03
N ALA A 138 -11.20 -11.21 -10.25
CA ALA A 138 -10.59 -10.61 -9.08
C ALA A 138 -9.07 -10.80 -9.19
N SER A 139 -8.30 -9.74 -8.94
CA SER A 139 -6.85 -9.84 -8.95
C SER A 139 -6.29 -9.29 -7.64
N VAL A 140 -5.31 -9.99 -7.09
CA VAL A 140 -4.55 -9.56 -5.92
C VAL A 140 -3.07 -9.74 -6.19
N GLY A 141 -2.23 -8.91 -5.58
CA GLY A 141 -0.80 -8.96 -5.83
C GLY A 141 0.03 -8.68 -4.58
N THR A 142 1.24 -9.22 -4.56
CA THR A 142 2.29 -8.92 -3.59
C THR A 142 3.38 -8.11 -4.28
N LEU A 143 3.67 -6.93 -3.74
CA LEU A 143 4.82 -6.14 -4.16
C LEU A 143 6.10 -6.74 -3.54
N MET A 144 7.07 -7.07 -4.37
CA MET A 144 8.40 -7.52 -3.92
C MET A 144 9.42 -6.47 -4.34
N THR A 145 10.19 -5.98 -3.39
CA THR A 145 11.25 -4.98 -3.63
C THR A 145 12.60 -5.53 -3.27
N PHE A 146 13.62 -5.11 -4.01
CA PHE A 146 14.99 -5.61 -3.92
C PHE A 146 15.94 -4.44 -3.68
N ALA A 147 16.72 -4.50 -2.60
CA ALA A 147 17.84 -3.60 -2.37
C ALA A 147 19.14 -4.33 -2.70
N LEU A 148 19.92 -3.80 -3.63
CA LEU A 148 21.16 -4.40 -4.13
C LEU A 148 22.39 -3.61 -3.69
N SER A 149 22.21 -2.41 -3.17
CA SER A 149 23.29 -1.50 -2.69
C SER A 149 22.79 -0.69 -1.49
N ASP A 150 23.67 0.17 -0.97
CA ASP A 150 23.37 1.11 0.11
C ASP A 150 23.18 2.56 -0.40
N HIS A 151 22.86 2.74 -1.67
CA HIS A 151 22.66 4.07 -2.28
C HIS A 151 21.22 4.55 -2.10
N PHE A 152 20.86 4.79 -0.84
CA PHE A 152 19.58 5.38 -0.46
C PHE A 152 19.64 6.90 -0.52
N SER A 153 18.63 7.55 -1.07
CA SER A 153 18.52 9.00 -1.10
C SER A 153 17.06 9.45 -1.10
N LEU A 154 16.83 10.63 -0.55
CA LEU A 154 15.50 11.20 -0.38
C LEU A 154 15.59 12.71 -0.49
N ALA A 155 14.80 13.31 -1.38
CA ALA A 155 14.75 14.75 -1.57
C ALA A 155 13.30 15.28 -1.53
N PRO A 156 13.08 16.56 -1.16
CA PRO A 156 11.77 17.19 -1.26
C PRO A 156 11.46 17.47 -2.74
N ALA A 157 10.31 17.03 -3.20
CA ALA A 157 9.81 17.31 -4.56
C ALA A 157 8.90 18.55 -4.60
N ALA A 158 8.41 19.00 -3.43
CA ALA A 158 7.61 20.20 -3.27
C ALA A 158 7.78 20.77 -1.84
N PRO A 159 7.44 22.04 -1.59
CA PRO A 159 7.35 22.59 -0.24
C PRO A 159 6.36 21.82 0.64
N LEU A 160 6.61 21.86 1.96
CA LEU A 160 5.66 21.32 2.95
C LEU A 160 4.34 22.11 2.89
N VAL A 161 3.24 21.41 2.64
CA VAL A 161 1.90 21.97 2.65
C VAL A 161 1.31 21.81 4.05
N VAL A 162 0.74 22.89 4.57
CA VAL A 162 0.08 22.93 5.88
C VAL A 162 -1.37 23.33 5.68
N ILE A 163 -2.29 22.48 6.13
CA ILE A 163 -3.73 22.71 6.10
C ILE A 163 -4.16 23.09 7.53
N PRO A 164 -4.62 24.33 7.77
CA PRO A 164 -5.00 24.76 9.10
C PRO A 164 -6.18 23.96 9.63
N GLN A 165 -6.24 23.79 10.95
CA GLN A 165 -7.39 23.25 11.66
C GLN A 165 -8.62 24.13 11.44
N SER A 166 -9.80 23.50 11.33
CA SER A 166 -11.10 24.14 11.28
C SER A 166 -12.10 23.41 12.18
N THR A 167 -13.34 23.87 12.22
CA THR A 167 -14.43 23.20 12.95
C THR A 167 -14.78 21.81 12.39
N THR A 168 -14.36 21.51 11.17
CA THR A 168 -14.72 20.27 10.45
C THR A 168 -13.54 19.32 10.22
N HIS A 169 -12.31 19.76 10.41
CA HIS A 169 -11.11 18.92 10.21
C HIS A 169 -9.94 19.36 11.09
N ASN A 170 -9.08 18.42 11.41
CA ASN A 170 -7.83 18.63 12.12
C ASN A 170 -6.81 19.40 11.27
N ALA A 171 -5.76 19.93 11.92
CA ALA A 171 -4.61 20.44 11.18
C ALA A 171 -3.92 19.27 10.48
N ALA A 172 -3.64 19.42 9.18
CA ALA A 172 -3.01 18.40 8.37
C ALA A 172 -1.74 18.90 7.68
N PHE A 173 -0.84 17.97 7.39
CA PHE A 173 0.46 18.24 6.78
C PHE A 173 0.66 17.27 5.62
N GLU A 174 1.12 17.79 4.48
CA GLU A 174 1.45 16.98 3.32
C GLU A 174 2.85 17.35 2.81
N GLN A 175 3.67 16.32 2.55
CA GLN A 175 4.98 16.48 1.94
C GLN A 175 5.13 15.55 0.76
N VAL A 176 5.46 16.11 -0.40
CA VAL A 176 5.85 15.31 -1.56
C VAL A 176 7.36 15.12 -1.52
N LEU A 177 7.78 13.87 -1.49
CA LEU A 177 9.17 13.45 -1.53
C LEU A 177 9.44 12.67 -2.81
N VAL A 178 10.68 12.70 -3.27
CA VAL A 178 11.18 11.84 -4.35
C VAL A 178 12.30 10.97 -3.83
N ASN A 179 12.27 9.69 -4.20
CA ASN A 179 13.41 8.80 -4.03
C ASN A 179 14.38 9.03 -5.19
N ASP A 180 15.39 9.83 -4.98
CA ASP A 180 16.45 10.10 -5.97
C ASP A 180 17.68 9.17 -5.81
N GLY A 181 17.55 8.13 -4.98
CA GLY A 181 18.50 7.03 -4.88
C GLY A 181 18.26 5.92 -5.89
N THR A 182 19.04 4.85 -5.79
CA THR A 182 18.95 3.66 -6.66
C THR A 182 18.22 2.50 -6.01
N GLU A 183 17.85 2.62 -4.74
CA GLU A 183 17.24 1.54 -3.97
C GLU A 183 15.85 1.94 -3.43
N PRO A 184 14.92 0.98 -3.25
CA PRO A 184 13.63 1.24 -2.64
C PRO A 184 13.78 1.73 -1.19
N ILE A 185 12.96 2.72 -0.80
CA ILE A 185 12.97 3.30 0.54
C ILE A 185 11.59 3.33 1.17
N VAL A 186 11.55 3.41 2.52
CA VAL A 186 10.34 3.66 3.30
C VAL A 186 10.62 4.87 4.20
N PRO A 187 10.36 6.10 3.74
CA PRO A 187 10.60 7.28 4.55
C PRO A 187 9.67 7.30 5.76
N ARG A 188 10.21 7.63 6.92
CA ARG A 188 9.46 7.87 8.15
C ARG A 188 9.47 9.35 8.45
N GLY A 189 8.32 9.93 8.78
CA GLY A 189 8.21 11.37 9.02
C GLY A 189 7.51 11.71 10.33
N ILE A 190 7.95 12.81 10.95
CA ILE A 190 7.29 13.42 12.09
C ILE A 190 7.20 14.93 11.90
N ALA A 191 6.00 15.49 12.11
CA ALA A 191 5.79 16.92 12.25
C ALA A 191 5.82 17.32 13.72
N VAL A 192 6.58 18.34 14.04
CA VAL A 192 6.62 18.98 15.36
C VAL A 192 6.01 20.36 15.23
N ILE A 193 5.03 20.68 16.08
CA ILE A 193 4.32 21.97 16.11
C ILE A 193 4.91 22.79 17.26
N LEU A 194 5.47 23.95 16.92
CA LEU A 194 6.06 24.90 17.86
C LEU A 194 5.19 26.14 17.96
N ASN A 195 4.94 26.62 19.17
CA ASN A 195 4.29 27.91 19.38
C ASN A 195 5.27 29.08 19.14
N ALA A 196 4.78 30.31 19.30
CA ALA A 196 5.58 31.53 19.11
C ALA A 196 6.79 31.62 20.06
N ALA A 197 6.75 30.97 21.23
CA ALA A 197 7.85 30.90 22.18
C ALA A 197 8.86 29.77 21.85
N GLY A 198 8.62 28.99 20.78
CA GLY A 198 9.47 27.88 20.39
C GLY A 198 9.22 26.59 21.20
N ALA A 199 8.20 26.57 22.06
CA ALA A 199 7.82 25.37 22.80
C ALA A 199 7.04 24.39 21.93
N ILE A 200 7.30 23.09 22.10
CA ILE A 200 6.56 22.03 21.42
C ILE A 200 5.16 21.93 22.01
N VAL A 201 4.14 22.12 21.19
CA VAL A 201 2.73 22.01 21.56
C VAL A 201 2.02 20.82 20.92
N GLY A 202 2.64 20.19 19.94
CA GLY A 202 2.09 19.00 19.29
C GLY A 202 3.10 18.25 18.45
N LYS A 203 2.74 16.99 18.15
CA LYS A 203 3.48 16.11 17.23
C LYS A 203 2.47 15.30 16.43
N ALA A 204 2.78 15.05 15.16
CA ALA A 204 1.98 14.19 14.30
C ALA A 204 2.91 13.33 13.43
N LEU A 205 2.59 12.04 13.29
CA LEU A 205 3.36 11.12 12.48
C LEU A 205 2.81 11.11 11.06
N PHE A 206 3.69 11.11 10.09
CA PHE A 206 3.33 10.89 8.70
C PHE A 206 3.12 9.40 8.43
N ASP A 207 2.26 9.09 7.46
CA ASP A 207 2.26 7.77 6.82
C ASP A 207 3.64 7.50 6.20
N SER A 208 3.94 6.21 5.99
CA SER A 208 5.26 5.78 5.50
C SER A 208 5.13 4.94 4.24
N PRO A 209 4.74 5.54 3.10
CA PRO A 209 4.63 4.84 1.84
C PRO A 209 6.01 4.41 1.36
N ARG A 210 6.07 3.24 0.71
CA ARG A 210 7.29 2.82 0.02
C ARG A 210 7.47 3.64 -1.24
N ALA A 211 8.69 4.13 -1.48
CA ALA A 211 9.08 4.81 -2.71
C ALA A 211 10.16 4.01 -3.46
N LEU A 212 9.88 3.66 -4.71
CA LEU A 212 10.83 3.06 -5.63
C LEU A 212 11.79 4.14 -6.18
N PRO A 213 12.96 3.76 -6.73
CA PRO A 213 13.86 4.71 -7.38
C PRO A 213 13.13 5.59 -8.41
N GLY A 214 13.31 6.91 -8.32
CA GLY A 214 12.64 7.89 -9.17
C GLY A 214 11.17 8.19 -8.81
N GLU A 215 10.56 7.47 -7.89
CA GLU A 215 9.14 7.65 -7.52
C GLU A 215 8.94 8.87 -6.63
N ARG A 216 7.82 9.57 -6.90
CA ARG A 216 7.31 10.64 -6.04
C ARG A 216 6.19 10.09 -5.17
N VAL A 217 6.33 10.28 -3.86
CA VAL A 217 5.33 9.86 -2.88
C VAL A 217 4.86 11.04 -2.06
N THR A 218 3.58 11.07 -1.75
CA THR A 218 3.01 12.07 -0.84
C THR A 218 2.82 11.43 0.52
N LEU A 219 3.50 11.98 1.52
CA LEU A 219 3.33 11.61 2.92
C LEU A 219 2.31 12.54 3.54
N ARG A 220 1.37 11.97 4.30
CA ARG A 220 0.29 12.71 4.97
C ARG A 220 0.34 12.49 6.46
N SER A 221 -0.04 13.52 7.20
CA SER A 221 -0.14 13.51 8.65
C SER A 221 -1.28 14.39 9.12
N GLU A 222 -1.93 14.00 10.21
CA GLU A 222 -2.94 14.81 10.89
C GLU A 222 -2.58 14.98 12.37
N TYR A 223 -2.80 16.17 12.88
CA TYR A 223 -2.68 16.46 14.31
C TYR A 223 -4.06 16.43 14.96
N ALA A 224 -4.34 15.39 15.73
CA ALA A 224 -5.64 15.17 16.36
C ALA A 224 -5.92 16.06 17.59
N GLY A 225 -4.94 16.89 18.02
CA GLY A 225 -5.13 17.80 19.15
C GLY A 225 -5.73 19.14 18.72
N GLU A 226 -6.17 19.93 19.70
CA GLU A 226 -6.64 21.29 19.48
C GLU A 226 -5.48 22.28 19.58
N LEU A 227 -5.46 23.25 18.68
CA LEU A 227 -4.55 24.40 18.70
C LEU A 227 -5.36 25.68 18.96
N ALA A 228 -4.94 26.44 19.93
CA ALA A 228 -5.51 27.77 20.15
C ALA A 228 -5.24 28.71 18.97
N ALA A 229 -6.07 29.74 18.81
CA ALA A 229 -5.80 30.78 17.80
C ALA A 229 -4.39 31.37 17.96
N GLY A 230 -3.65 31.43 16.88
CA GLY A 230 -2.26 31.87 16.93
C GLY A 230 -1.42 31.42 15.73
N THR A 231 -0.15 31.80 15.77
CA THR A 231 0.84 31.42 14.75
C THR A 231 1.79 30.37 15.30
N TYR A 232 1.98 29.31 14.53
CA TYR A 232 2.82 28.18 14.86
C TYR A 232 3.88 27.96 13.77
N ARG A 233 5.00 27.35 14.15
CA ARG A 233 5.99 26.85 13.24
C ARG A 233 5.94 25.33 13.19
N ILE A 234 5.86 24.78 12.00
CA ILE A 234 5.88 23.34 11.77
C ILE A 234 7.28 22.96 11.32
N LEU A 235 7.86 21.95 11.98
CA LEU A 235 9.10 21.30 11.55
C LEU A 235 8.78 19.86 11.22
N ALA A 236 8.81 19.51 9.94
CA ALA A 236 8.63 18.15 9.46
C ALA A 236 9.98 17.53 9.16
N THR A 237 10.34 16.48 9.88
CA THR A 237 11.60 15.74 9.68
C THR A 237 11.28 14.38 9.13
N PHE A 238 11.95 14.01 8.05
CA PHE A 238 11.84 12.72 7.36
C PHE A 238 13.17 12.00 7.45
N GLU A 239 13.12 10.70 7.75
CA GLU A 239 14.30 9.86 7.91
C GLU A 239 14.15 8.61 7.02
N CYS A 240 15.27 8.19 6.42
CA CYS A 240 15.38 6.96 5.66
C CYS A 240 16.82 6.46 5.70
N GLU A 241 17.05 5.22 6.14
CA GLU A 241 18.35 4.54 6.14
C GLU A 241 19.50 5.43 6.67
N GLY A 242 19.27 6.10 7.82
CA GLY A 242 20.25 6.97 8.48
C GLY A 242 20.45 8.35 7.86
N LYS A 243 19.70 8.69 6.82
CA LYS A 243 19.66 10.05 6.25
C LYS A 243 18.42 10.79 6.72
N SER A 244 18.53 12.08 6.98
CA SER A 244 17.43 12.91 7.44
C SER A 244 17.28 14.17 6.59
N LEU A 245 16.04 14.61 6.44
CA LEU A 245 15.64 15.83 5.74
C LEU A 245 14.62 16.56 6.62
N THR A 246 14.79 17.87 6.83
CA THR A 246 13.84 18.69 7.57
C THR A 246 13.27 19.79 6.68
N GLN A 247 11.95 19.95 6.71
CA GLN A 247 11.21 21.01 6.06
C GLN A 247 10.50 21.86 7.13
N ALA A 248 10.34 23.14 6.87
CA ALA A 248 9.67 24.07 7.79
C ALA A 248 8.56 24.81 7.07
N ALA A 249 7.44 25.04 7.78
CA ALA A 249 6.34 25.85 7.31
C ALA A 249 5.68 26.62 8.47
N ALA A 250 4.88 27.63 8.16
CA ALA A 250 4.05 28.33 9.13
C ALA A 250 2.62 27.78 9.11
N LEU A 251 1.98 27.76 10.29
CA LEU A 251 0.58 27.44 10.47
C LEU A 251 -0.08 28.60 11.22
N VAL A 252 -1.16 29.13 10.69
CA VAL A 252 -2.01 30.13 11.34
C VAL A 252 -3.37 29.52 11.65
N VAL A 253 -3.71 29.48 12.93
CA VAL A 253 -5.03 29.06 13.43
C VAL A 253 -5.84 30.30 13.80
N ARG A 254 -7.06 30.42 13.31
CA ARG A 254 -7.97 31.58 13.50
C ARG A 254 -9.11 31.26 14.44
#